data_31a19742502d1e531bf0405f1bc7e6d9
#
_entry.id   31a19742502d1e531bf0405f1bc7e6d9
#
_cell.length_a   1.000
_cell.length_b   1.000
_cell.length_c   1.000
_cell.angle_alpha   90.00
_cell.angle_beta   90.00
_cell.angle_gamma   90.00
#
_symmetry.space_group_name_H-M   'P 1'
#
loop_
_entity.id
_entity.type
_entity.pdbx_description
1 polymer ?
#
loop_
_entity_poly.entity_id
_entity_poly.type
_entity_poly.pdbx_seq_one_letter_code
_entity_poly.pdbx_strand_id
1 'polypeptide(L)'
;EDGATLPSFRLMYETYGELNADRTNAVLICHALSGHHHAAGYHEPDDRRTLGWWDNCIGPERPIDTNDFYVVALNNIGGCHGSTGPTSNNPEINEPYGSDFPQVTVGDWVNSQARFADYLGIESFAAVIGGSLGGMQAMQWAIDYPDRVRNALLIACAPNLSAQNIAFNEIARQAILKDRNFNEGRYLAAAAKPMDGLGTARMLGHVTYLSSDGMDLKFGGDVNSDKAADYHDVVGEVTSYLQYNGEKFAGMFDANTYLLMTHALDQFDPARAFDNDLVAALRNATARFLVISFSTDWRFAPERSREIVDALISAGCDVSYAEIESLSGHDSFLLEIPRYHRILTSYMKQIADGLKP
;
A
#
# COMPACT_ATOMS: atom_id res chain seq x y z
N GLU A 1 -2.96 -10.92 -17.52
CA GLU A 1 -3.07 -12.40 -17.52
C GLU A 1 -4.40 -12.87 -18.12
N ASP A 2 -5.50 -12.08 -18.02
CA ASP A 2 -6.78 -12.35 -18.67
C ASP A 2 -6.83 -11.93 -20.15
N GLY A 3 -5.77 -11.28 -20.65
CA GLY A 3 -5.65 -10.80 -22.02
C GLY A 3 -6.43 -9.51 -22.31
N ALA A 4 -7.07 -8.91 -21.32
CA ALA A 4 -7.76 -7.65 -21.48
C ALA A 4 -6.75 -6.50 -21.71
N THR A 5 -7.17 -5.52 -22.48
CA THR A 5 -6.31 -4.39 -22.88
C THR A 5 -6.97 -3.06 -22.52
N LEU A 6 -6.23 -2.20 -21.83
CA LEU A 6 -6.59 -0.80 -21.72
C LEU A 6 -5.99 -0.04 -22.92
N PRO A 7 -6.79 0.59 -23.77
CA PRO A 7 -6.29 1.31 -24.97
C PRO A 7 -5.39 2.48 -24.59
N SER A 8 -5.63 3.08 -23.44
CA SER A 8 -4.80 4.13 -22.82
C SER A 8 -5.06 4.17 -21.32
N PHE A 9 -4.12 4.69 -20.56
CA PHE A 9 -4.31 4.93 -19.13
C PHE A 9 -3.64 6.25 -18.72
N ARG A 10 -4.12 6.77 -17.60
CA ARG A 10 -3.58 7.95 -16.92
C ARG A 10 -3.13 7.52 -15.52
N LEU A 11 -2.00 8.05 -15.08
CA LEU A 11 -1.53 7.93 -13.70
C LEU A 11 -1.56 9.30 -13.03
N MET A 12 -2.20 9.40 -11.89
CA MET A 12 -2.10 10.55 -11.00
C MET A 12 -0.85 10.39 -10.15
N TYR A 13 -0.07 11.46 -10.03
CA TYR A 13 1.16 11.43 -9.24
C TYR A 13 1.46 12.77 -8.58
N GLU A 14 2.31 12.73 -7.59
CA GLU A 14 2.94 13.88 -6.95
C GLU A 14 4.44 13.64 -6.81
N THR A 15 5.19 14.73 -6.73
CA THR A 15 6.64 14.68 -6.55
C THR A 15 7.06 15.64 -5.46
N TYR A 16 8.13 15.29 -4.74
CA TYR A 16 8.68 16.08 -3.65
C TYR A 16 10.18 16.16 -3.78
N GLY A 17 10.77 17.34 -3.53
CA GLY A 17 12.19 17.61 -3.74
C GLY A 17 12.54 17.88 -5.21
N GLU A 18 13.83 17.88 -5.53
CA GLU A 18 14.34 18.22 -6.86
C GLU A 18 15.13 17.05 -7.47
N LEU A 19 14.85 16.77 -8.75
CA LEU A 19 15.61 15.78 -9.51
C LEU A 19 16.96 16.36 -9.89
N ASN A 20 18.07 15.70 -9.50
CA ASN A 20 19.42 16.14 -9.84
C ASN A 20 19.71 16.01 -11.35
N ALA A 21 20.77 16.68 -11.81
CA ALA A 21 21.11 16.74 -13.24
C ALA A 21 21.34 15.35 -13.86
N ASP A 22 21.91 14.43 -13.09
CA ASP A 22 22.21 13.05 -13.53
C ASP A 22 21.02 12.11 -13.32
N ARG A 23 19.90 12.61 -12.76
CA ARG A 23 18.66 11.85 -12.47
C ARG A 23 18.89 10.60 -11.63
N THR A 24 19.87 10.62 -10.74
CA THR A 24 20.28 9.45 -9.94
C THR A 24 19.66 9.42 -8.56
N ASN A 25 19.02 10.51 -8.10
CA ASN A 25 18.43 10.66 -6.76
C ASN A 25 16.93 10.39 -6.68
N ALA A 26 16.35 9.80 -7.71
CA ALA A 26 14.92 9.51 -7.73
C ALA A 26 14.56 8.35 -6.79
N VAL A 27 13.51 8.52 -5.98
CA VAL A 27 12.94 7.52 -5.08
C VAL A 27 11.48 7.31 -5.44
N LEU A 28 11.08 6.05 -5.67
CA LEU A 28 9.69 5.68 -5.93
C LEU A 28 9.02 5.22 -4.64
N ILE A 29 7.87 5.81 -4.32
CA ILE A 29 7.01 5.37 -3.22
C ILE A 29 5.85 4.56 -3.76
N CYS A 30 5.76 3.29 -3.35
CA CYS A 30 4.68 2.38 -3.66
C CYS A 30 3.67 2.37 -2.51
N HIS A 31 2.44 2.80 -2.79
CA HIS A 31 1.40 2.88 -1.77
C HIS A 31 0.78 1.52 -1.40
N ALA A 32 0.25 1.43 -0.17
CA ALA A 32 -0.51 0.29 0.31
C ALA A 32 -1.93 0.25 -0.27
N LEU A 33 -2.75 -0.74 0.13
CA LEU A 33 -4.09 -1.03 -0.41
C LEU A 33 -4.98 0.21 -0.58
N SER A 34 -5.05 1.05 0.43
CA SER A 34 -5.90 2.25 0.45
C SER A 34 -5.13 3.56 0.33
N GLY A 35 -3.83 3.48 -0.02
CA GLY A 35 -3.00 4.65 -0.27
C GLY A 35 -3.23 5.24 -1.67
N HIS A 36 -2.58 6.34 -1.94
CA HIS A 36 -2.63 7.05 -3.22
C HIS A 36 -1.38 7.92 -3.41
N HIS A 37 -1.37 8.75 -4.45
CA HIS A 37 -0.24 9.60 -4.82
C HIS A 37 0.13 10.69 -3.80
N HIS A 38 -0.84 11.19 -3.01
CA HIS A 38 -0.56 12.23 -2.02
C HIS A 38 0.10 11.64 -0.78
N ALA A 39 1.43 11.50 -0.81
CA ALA A 39 2.20 10.86 0.23
C ALA A 39 2.67 11.83 1.33
N ALA A 40 2.91 13.11 1.03
CA ALA A 40 3.43 14.09 1.98
C ALA A 40 2.86 15.49 1.75
N GLY A 41 3.00 16.35 2.76
CA GLY A 41 2.53 17.74 2.71
C GLY A 41 1.02 17.89 2.83
N TYR A 42 0.55 19.09 2.59
CA TYR A 42 -0.87 19.47 2.65
C TYR A 42 -1.33 19.96 1.28
N HIS A 43 -2.52 19.51 0.82
CA HIS A 43 -3.17 20.13 -0.33
C HIS A 43 -3.78 21.50 0.02
N GLU A 44 -4.34 21.62 1.22
CA GLU A 44 -4.87 22.88 1.75
C GLU A 44 -4.03 23.28 2.96
N PRO A 45 -3.44 24.48 2.96
CA PRO A 45 -2.66 24.96 4.09
C PRO A 45 -3.46 24.88 5.39
N ASP A 46 -2.84 24.33 6.43
CA ASP A 46 -3.39 24.17 7.77
C ASP A 46 -4.60 23.23 7.93
N ASP A 47 -5.06 22.57 6.87
CA ASP A 47 -6.09 21.53 6.98
C ASP A 47 -5.46 20.14 7.13
N ARG A 48 -5.34 19.67 8.37
CA ARG A 48 -4.77 18.33 8.69
C ARG A 48 -5.48 17.16 8.01
N ARG A 49 -6.70 17.35 7.50
CA ARG A 49 -7.44 16.30 6.77
C ARG A 49 -6.86 16.06 5.39
N THR A 50 -6.06 17.02 4.89
CA THR A 50 -5.39 16.97 3.59
C THR A 50 -3.92 16.58 3.69
N LEU A 51 -3.45 16.17 4.87
CA LEU A 51 -2.07 15.73 5.09
C LEU A 51 -1.80 14.41 4.35
N GLY A 52 -0.67 14.35 3.66
CA GLY A 52 -0.19 13.14 3.00
C GLY A 52 -0.05 11.97 3.97
N TRP A 53 -0.35 10.75 3.50
CA TRP A 53 -0.46 9.57 4.35
C TRP A 53 0.88 9.09 4.95
N TRP A 54 2.01 9.57 4.44
CA TRP A 54 3.36 9.27 4.94
C TRP A 54 4.20 10.51 5.20
N ASP A 55 3.55 11.63 5.52
CA ASP A 55 4.21 12.92 5.79
C ASP A 55 5.28 12.82 6.88
N ASN A 56 5.10 11.96 7.87
CA ASN A 56 6.09 11.72 8.92
C ASN A 56 7.40 11.09 8.41
N CYS A 57 7.39 10.50 7.21
CA CYS A 57 8.56 9.86 6.59
C CYS A 57 9.17 10.67 5.45
N ILE A 58 8.39 11.52 4.76
CA ILE A 58 8.80 12.21 3.51
C ILE A 58 8.77 13.71 3.72
N GLY A 59 9.88 14.38 3.45
CA GLY A 59 10.00 15.84 3.56
C GLY A 59 11.41 16.28 3.93
N PRO A 60 11.67 17.59 4.05
CA PRO A 60 12.95 18.08 4.51
C PRO A 60 13.25 17.56 5.92
N GLU A 61 14.47 17.04 6.10
CA GLU A 61 14.95 16.45 7.38
C GLU A 61 14.14 15.26 7.90
N ARG A 62 13.25 14.68 7.07
CA ARG A 62 12.53 13.45 7.36
C ARG A 62 13.36 12.22 6.98
N PRO A 63 12.96 10.99 7.37
CA PRO A 63 13.67 9.77 6.98
C PRO A 63 13.98 9.65 5.48
N ILE A 64 13.04 10.06 4.63
CA ILE A 64 13.22 10.21 3.17
C ILE A 64 13.35 11.71 2.91
N ASP A 65 14.59 12.20 3.02
CA ASP A 65 14.88 13.64 2.99
C ASP A 65 14.76 14.21 1.58
N THR A 66 13.81 15.10 1.37
CA THR A 66 13.59 15.75 0.07
C THR A 66 14.63 16.82 -0.26
N ASN A 67 15.57 17.14 0.65
CA ASN A 67 16.76 17.90 0.30
C ASN A 67 17.77 17.08 -0.50
N ASP A 68 17.80 15.76 -0.31
CA ASP A 68 18.71 14.84 -1.02
C ASP A 68 18.01 14.10 -2.17
N PHE A 69 16.71 13.82 -2.04
CA PHE A 69 15.96 12.95 -2.95
C PHE A 69 14.84 13.66 -3.70
N TYR A 70 14.65 13.24 -4.94
CA TYR A 70 13.44 13.49 -5.70
C TYR A 70 12.47 12.32 -5.53
N VAL A 71 11.45 12.51 -4.70
CA VAL A 71 10.49 11.48 -4.35
C VAL A 71 9.31 11.52 -5.32
N VAL A 72 8.95 10.37 -5.86
CA VAL A 72 7.82 10.18 -6.78
C VAL A 72 6.82 9.26 -6.11
N ALA A 73 5.59 9.72 -5.96
CA ALA A 73 4.47 8.92 -5.46
C ALA A 73 3.35 8.96 -6.49
N LEU A 74 2.81 7.81 -6.86
CA LEU A 74 1.73 7.72 -7.84
C LEU A 74 0.57 6.88 -7.31
N ASN A 75 -0.62 7.10 -7.88
CA ASN A 75 -1.78 6.24 -7.66
C ASN A 75 -1.80 5.16 -8.74
N ASN A 76 -1.84 3.89 -8.34
CA ASN A 76 -1.79 2.75 -9.26
C ASN A 76 -3.00 2.70 -10.21
N ILE A 77 -2.83 2.08 -11.37
CA ILE A 77 -3.94 1.72 -12.26
C ILE A 77 -4.97 0.90 -11.48
N GLY A 78 -6.23 1.19 -11.67
CA GLY A 78 -7.32 0.61 -10.90
C GLY A 78 -7.64 1.38 -9.62
N GLY A 79 -6.81 2.35 -9.22
CA GLY A 79 -7.06 3.23 -8.07
C GLY A 79 -8.15 4.27 -8.33
N CYS A 80 -8.78 4.76 -7.27
CA CYS A 80 -9.89 5.73 -7.35
C CYS A 80 -9.49 7.18 -7.08
N HIS A 81 -8.19 7.47 -7.03
CA HIS A 81 -7.66 8.81 -6.75
C HIS A 81 -7.00 9.44 -8.00
N GLY A 82 -7.72 9.45 -9.12
CA GLY A 82 -7.34 10.19 -10.33
C GLY A 82 -6.60 9.37 -11.40
N SER A 83 -6.04 8.21 -11.08
CA SER A 83 -5.56 7.25 -12.09
C SER A 83 -6.72 6.55 -12.78
N THR A 84 -6.49 6.02 -13.98
CA THR A 84 -7.48 5.21 -14.68
C THR A 84 -7.83 3.98 -13.85
N GLY A 85 -9.11 3.81 -13.56
CA GLY A 85 -9.65 2.76 -12.71
C GLY A 85 -11.15 2.58 -12.91
N PRO A 86 -11.82 1.80 -12.06
CA PRO A 86 -13.26 1.52 -12.17
C PRO A 86 -14.14 2.77 -12.23
N THR A 87 -13.72 3.86 -11.59
CA THR A 87 -14.46 5.14 -11.61
C THR A 87 -14.21 5.99 -12.86
N SER A 88 -13.27 5.59 -13.70
CA SER A 88 -12.95 6.30 -14.95
C SER A 88 -13.97 5.99 -16.04
N ASN A 89 -14.17 6.94 -16.93
CA ASN A 89 -15.02 6.77 -18.11
C ASN A 89 -14.37 5.77 -19.09
N ASN A 90 -15.12 4.76 -19.51
CA ASN A 90 -14.77 3.89 -20.61
C ASN A 90 -15.01 4.65 -21.94
N PRO A 91 -13.98 4.90 -22.75
CA PRO A 91 -14.11 5.69 -23.96
C PRO A 91 -14.99 5.04 -25.04
N GLU A 92 -15.23 3.72 -24.97
CA GLU A 92 -16.03 3.00 -25.95
C GLU A 92 -17.54 3.21 -25.75
N ILE A 93 -17.98 3.33 -24.50
CA ILE A 93 -19.40 3.44 -24.14
C ILE A 93 -19.76 4.76 -23.47
N ASN A 94 -18.77 5.59 -23.14
CA ASN A 94 -18.89 6.86 -22.42
C ASN A 94 -19.62 6.76 -21.07
N GLU A 95 -19.43 5.64 -20.37
CA GLU A 95 -19.91 5.38 -19.00
C GLU A 95 -18.73 4.94 -18.12
N PRO A 96 -18.82 5.02 -16.78
CA PRO A 96 -17.79 4.48 -15.91
C PRO A 96 -17.54 2.99 -16.18
N TYR A 97 -16.29 2.56 -16.13
CA TYR A 97 -15.95 1.14 -16.26
C TYR A 97 -16.70 0.28 -15.22
N GLY A 98 -16.78 0.75 -13.98
CA GLY A 98 -17.39 -0.02 -12.90
C GLY A 98 -16.75 -1.40 -12.73
N SER A 99 -17.59 -2.44 -12.69
CA SER A 99 -17.16 -3.85 -12.64
C SER A 99 -16.54 -4.37 -13.93
N ASP A 100 -16.68 -3.65 -15.04
CA ASP A 100 -16.11 -4.04 -16.35
C ASP A 100 -14.64 -3.59 -16.49
N PHE A 101 -14.07 -2.94 -15.46
CA PHE A 101 -12.65 -2.58 -15.45
C PHE A 101 -11.79 -3.84 -15.45
N PRO A 102 -10.77 -3.94 -16.32
CA PRO A 102 -9.91 -5.11 -16.38
C PRO A 102 -9.25 -5.46 -15.05
N GLN A 103 -9.07 -6.74 -14.77
CA GLN A 103 -8.27 -7.20 -13.65
C GLN A 103 -6.83 -6.70 -13.81
N VAL A 104 -6.24 -6.29 -12.71
CA VAL A 104 -4.84 -5.87 -12.65
C VAL A 104 -4.09 -6.68 -11.62
N THR A 105 -2.81 -6.87 -11.86
CA THR A 105 -1.87 -7.54 -10.95
C THR A 105 -0.83 -6.54 -10.42
N VAL A 106 -0.06 -6.96 -9.41
CA VAL A 106 1.09 -6.18 -8.95
C VAL A 106 2.11 -5.97 -10.07
N GLY A 107 2.29 -6.97 -10.95
CA GLY A 107 3.14 -6.85 -12.14
C GLY A 107 2.63 -5.78 -13.12
N ASP A 108 1.32 -5.65 -13.33
CA ASP A 108 0.76 -4.58 -14.17
C ASP A 108 1.01 -3.19 -13.58
N TRP A 109 0.95 -3.07 -12.24
CA TRP A 109 1.30 -1.81 -11.57
C TRP A 109 2.76 -1.48 -11.79
N VAL A 110 3.67 -2.41 -11.54
CA VAL A 110 5.10 -2.23 -11.74
C VAL A 110 5.42 -1.88 -13.19
N ASN A 111 4.81 -2.56 -14.17
CA ASN A 111 4.96 -2.24 -15.59
C ASN A 111 4.47 -0.82 -15.94
N SER A 112 3.35 -0.38 -15.36
CA SER A 112 2.85 0.98 -15.56
C SER A 112 3.74 2.04 -14.92
N GLN A 113 4.28 1.75 -13.74
CA GLN A 113 5.24 2.59 -13.03
C GLN A 113 6.57 2.69 -13.80
N ALA A 114 7.03 1.61 -14.43
CA ALA A 114 8.23 1.60 -15.26
C ALA A 114 8.06 2.50 -16.49
N ARG A 115 6.90 2.45 -17.17
CA ARG A 115 6.59 3.37 -18.27
C ARG A 115 6.51 4.82 -17.79
N PHE A 116 6.02 5.05 -16.59
CA PHE A 116 5.99 6.38 -16.01
C PHE A 116 7.40 6.89 -15.68
N ALA A 117 8.28 6.03 -15.18
CA ALA A 117 9.69 6.37 -14.98
C ALA A 117 10.38 6.77 -16.31
N ASP A 118 10.09 6.05 -17.40
CA ASP A 118 10.56 6.40 -18.74
C ASP A 118 10.08 7.80 -19.19
N TYR A 119 8.80 8.11 -18.93
CA TYR A 119 8.22 9.44 -19.19
C TYR A 119 8.95 10.55 -18.44
N LEU A 120 9.34 10.32 -17.17
CA LEU A 120 10.13 11.25 -16.38
C LEU A 120 11.62 11.26 -16.76
N GLY A 121 12.06 10.33 -17.62
CA GLY A 121 13.47 10.14 -18.00
C GLY A 121 14.32 9.59 -16.85
N ILE A 122 13.72 8.81 -15.94
CA ILE A 122 14.40 8.14 -14.83
C ILE A 122 14.78 6.73 -15.28
N GLU A 123 16.05 6.50 -15.52
CA GLU A 123 16.56 5.19 -15.95
C GLU A 123 16.58 4.19 -14.80
N SER A 124 17.00 4.63 -13.62
CA SER A 124 17.00 3.80 -12.40
C SER A 124 16.67 4.63 -11.16
N PHE A 125 15.98 4.01 -10.20
CA PHE A 125 15.69 4.59 -8.91
C PHE A 125 16.83 4.37 -7.92
N ALA A 126 17.17 5.41 -7.15
CA ALA A 126 18.03 5.29 -5.98
C ALA A 126 17.41 4.32 -4.95
N ALA A 127 16.10 4.38 -4.79
CA ALA A 127 15.35 3.42 -3.99
C ALA A 127 13.91 3.27 -4.50
N VAL A 128 13.34 2.07 -4.36
CA VAL A 128 11.92 1.77 -4.46
C VAL A 128 11.45 1.33 -3.07
N ILE A 129 10.48 2.04 -2.51
CA ILE A 129 10.10 1.90 -1.10
C ILE A 129 8.59 1.67 -0.99
N GLY A 130 8.17 0.71 -0.20
CA GLY A 130 6.76 0.53 0.11
C GLY A 130 6.50 -0.26 1.38
N GLY A 131 5.34 0.03 1.99
CA GLY A 131 4.82 -0.75 3.11
C GLY A 131 3.65 -1.62 2.68
N SER A 132 3.51 -2.81 3.29
CA SER A 132 2.41 -3.73 2.99
C SER A 132 2.39 -4.12 1.50
N LEU A 133 1.26 -3.94 0.80
CA LEU A 133 1.15 -4.09 -0.66
C LEU A 133 2.18 -3.24 -1.43
N GLY A 134 2.60 -2.09 -0.87
CA GLY A 134 3.67 -1.29 -1.43
C GLY A 134 5.03 -1.99 -1.38
N GLY A 135 5.31 -2.75 -0.32
CA GLY A 135 6.51 -3.59 -0.21
C GLY A 135 6.51 -4.74 -1.23
N MET A 136 5.34 -5.31 -1.52
CA MET A 136 5.18 -6.30 -2.58
C MET A 136 5.49 -5.71 -3.96
N GLN A 137 5.06 -4.47 -4.23
CA GLN A 137 5.41 -3.76 -5.46
C GLN A 137 6.93 -3.50 -5.54
N ALA A 138 7.57 -3.08 -4.43
CA ALA A 138 9.01 -2.87 -4.41
C ALA A 138 9.80 -4.16 -4.65
N MET A 139 9.33 -5.30 -4.14
CA MET A 139 9.89 -6.62 -4.42
C MET A 139 9.72 -6.99 -5.89
N GLN A 140 8.53 -6.81 -6.45
CA GLN A 140 8.26 -7.09 -7.86
C GLN A 140 9.14 -6.21 -8.79
N TRP A 141 9.36 -4.94 -8.42
CA TRP A 141 10.29 -4.06 -9.13
C TRP A 141 11.71 -4.63 -9.18
N ALA A 142 12.22 -5.15 -8.06
CA ALA A 142 13.55 -5.72 -7.99
C ALA A 142 13.67 -7.02 -8.82
N ILE A 143 12.57 -7.75 -9.01
CA ILE A 143 12.50 -8.96 -9.82
C ILE A 143 12.41 -8.62 -11.31
N ASP A 144 11.47 -7.76 -11.71
CA ASP A 144 11.15 -7.50 -13.12
C ASP A 144 12.14 -6.53 -13.77
N TYR A 145 12.69 -5.60 -12.98
CA TYR A 145 13.58 -4.52 -13.45
C TYR A 145 14.85 -4.44 -12.59
N PRO A 146 15.66 -5.51 -12.49
CA PRO A 146 16.81 -5.58 -11.59
C PRO A 146 17.82 -4.44 -11.81
N ASP A 147 18.04 -4.02 -13.05
CA ASP A 147 19.00 -2.95 -13.39
C ASP A 147 18.45 -1.54 -13.11
N ARG A 148 17.16 -1.43 -12.77
CA ARG A 148 16.48 -0.15 -12.55
C ARG A 148 16.22 0.16 -11.08
N VAL A 149 16.63 -0.69 -10.15
CA VAL A 149 16.45 -0.54 -8.71
C VAL A 149 17.77 -0.71 -7.99
N ARG A 150 18.32 0.36 -7.42
CA ARG A 150 19.56 0.28 -6.65
C ARG A 150 19.33 -0.20 -5.22
N ASN A 151 18.22 0.18 -4.62
CA ASN A 151 17.83 -0.24 -3.28
C ASN A 151 16.32 -0.54 -3.26
N ALA A 152 15.91 -1.65 -2.64
CA ALA A 152 14.53 -2.03 -2.43
C ALA A 152 14.23 -2.08 -0.93
N LEU A 153 13.29 -1.25 -0.46
CA LEU A 153 12.89 -1.20 0.94
C LEU A 153 11.51 -1.83 1.10
N LEU A 154 11.48 -2.99 1.74
CA LEU A 154 10.31 -3.85 1.92
C LEU A 154 9.84 -3.76 3.37
N ILE A 155 8.77 -3.04 3.64
CA ILE A 155 8.32 -2.73 4.99
C ILE A 155 6.99 -3.42 5.27
N ALA A 156 6.88 -4.16 6.37
CA ALA A 156 5.65 -4.85 6.78
C ALA A 156 5.00 -5.63 5.63
N CYS A 157 5.76 -6.45 4.91
CA CYS A 157 5.26 -7.21 3.78
C CYS A 157 5.64 -8.70 3.83
N ALA A 158 5.05 -9.49 2.94
CA ALA A 158 5.24 -10.92 2.83
C ALA A 158 5.44 -11.32 1.36
N PRO A 159 6.04 -12.50 1.06
CA PRO A 159 6.23 -12.94 -0.32
C PRO A 159 4.92 -13.30 -1.02
N ASN A 160 3.89 -13.66 -0.27
CA ASN A 160 2.52 -13.92 -0.74
C ASN A 160 1.56 -13.86 0.45
N LEU A 161 0.24 -13.96 0.20
CA LEU A 161 -0.75 -14.01 1.27
C LEU A 161 -0.88 -15.39 1.89
N SER A 162 -1.10 -15.41 3.21
CA SER A 162 -1.57 -16.60 3.92
C SER A 162 -3.05 -16.87 3.63
N ALA A 163 -3.50 -18.11 3.83
CA ALA A 163 -4.92 -18.45 3.74
C ALA A 163 -5.79 -17.57 4.66
N GLN A 164 -5.28 -17.21 5.84
CA GLN A 164 -5.98 -16.32 6.78
C GLN A 164 -6.15 -14.92 6.17
N ASN A 165 -5.14 -14.34 5.54
CA ASN A 165 -5.23 -13.04 4.88
C ASN A 165 -6.21 -13.05 3.72
N ILE A 166 -6.20 -14.11 2.91
CA ILE A 166 -7.17 -14.31 1.82
C ILE A 166 -8.59 -14.39 2.39
N ALA A 167 -8.79 -15.10 3.52
CA ALA A 167 -10.09 -15.19 4.18
C ALA A 167 -10.59 -13.83 4.67
N PHE A 168 -9.74 -12.97 5.24
CA PHE A 168 -10.11 -11.60 5.60
C PHE A 168 -10.52 -10.78 4.39
N ASN A 169 -9.78 -10.86 3.29
CA ASN A 169 -10.12 -10.17 2.05
C ASN A 169 -11.45 -10.67 1.50
N GLU A 170 -11.71 -11.98 1.54
CA GLU A 170 -12.97 -12.55 1.08
C GLU A 170 -14.17 -12.09 1.93
N ILE A 171 -14.04 -12.05 3.26
CA ILE A 171 -15.10 -11.54 4.14
C ILE A 171 -15.41 -10.08 3.80
N ALA A 172 -14.37 -9.25 3.59
CA ALA A 172 -14.52 -7.85 3.20
C ALA A 172 -15.22 -7.71 1.84
N ARG A 173 -14.80 -8.51 0.84
CA ARG A 173 -15.46 -8.53 -0.48
C ARG A 173 -16.93 -8.95 -0.39
N GLN A 174 -17.23 -9.99 0.40
CA GLN A 174 -18.61 -10.45 0.60
C GLN A 174 -19.50 -9.38 1.26
N ALA A 175 -18.97 -8.56 2.15
CA ALA A 175 -19.71 -7.43 2.70
C ALA A 175 -20.08 -6.42 1.61
N ILE A 176 -19.18 -6.10 0.70
CA ILE A 176 -19.41 -5.19 -0.44
C ILE A 176 -20.39 -5.80 -1.44
N LEU A 177 -20.15 -7.06 -1.86
CA LEU A 177 -20.95 -7.73 -2.89
C LEU A 177 -22.42 -7.95 -2.46
N LYS A 178 -22.67 -8.08 -1.15
CA LYS A 178 -24.02 -8.26 -0.58
C LYS A 178 -24.70 -6.94 -0.22
N ASP A 179 -24.01 -5.81 -0.35
CA ASP A 179 -24.65 -4.51 -0.16
C ASP A 179 -25.73 -4.30 -1.22
N ARG A 180 -26.93 -3.94 -0.80
CA ARG A 180 -28.09 -3.72 -1.69
C ARG A 180 -27.85 -2.66 -2.76
N ASN A 181 -26.93 -1.73 -2.51
CA ASN A 181 -26.58 -0.65 -3.42
C ASN A 181 -25.39 -1.00 -4.34
N PHE A 182 -24.78 -2.17 -4.20
CA PHE A 182 -23.63 -2.57 -5.03
C PHE A 182 -24.01 -2.73 -6.51
N ASN A 183 -25.22 -3.21 -6.79
CA ASN A 183 -25.79 -3.29 -8.14
C ASN A 183 -24.82 -3.91 -9.17
N GLU A 184 -24.26 -5.08 -8.85
CA GLU A 184 -23.28 -5.79 -9.68
C GLU A 184 -22.06 -4.93 -10.09
N GLY A 185 -21.70 -3.94 -9.27
CA GLY A 185 -20.60 -3.00 -9.49
C GLY A 185 -20.96 -1.80 -10.40
N ARG A 186 -22.24 -1.65 -10.78
CA ARG A 186 -22.73 -0.56 -11.68
C ARG A 186 -23.40 0.58 -10.91
N TYR A 187 -23.12 0.71 -9.61
CA TYR A 187 -23.69 1.70 -8.71
C TYR A 187 -23.35 3.16 -9.09
N LEU A 188 -22.25 3.39 -9.80
CA LEU A 188 -21.84 4.73 -10.22
C LEU A 188 -22.88 5.39 -11.16
N ALA A 189 -23.46 4.62 -12.08
CA ALA A 189 -24.54 5.08 -12.95
C ALA A 189 -25.85 5.35 -12.22
N ALA A 190 -26.09 4.62 -11.12
CA ALA A 190 -27.30 4.76 -10.29
C ALA A 190 -27.17 5.86 -9.20
N ALA A 191 -26.03 6.53 -9.11
CA ALA A 191 -25.71 7.50 -8.04
C ALA A 191 -25.92 6.95 -6.62
N ALA A 192 -25.84 5.63 -6.44
CA ALA A 192 -25.99 4.94 -5.17
C ALA A 192 -24.70 4.17 -4.88
N LYS A 193 -24.05 4.45 -3.75
CA LYS A 193 -22.81 3.77 -3.36
C LYS A 193 -23.08 2.66 -2.33
N PRO A 194 -22.37 1.53 -2.38
CA PRO A 194 -22.46 0.46 -1.39
C PRO A 194 -21.71 0.86 -0.09
N MET A 195 -22.23 1.88 0.60
CA MET A 195 -21.61 2.50 1.76
C MET A 195 -21.51 1.54 2.95
N ASP A 196 -22.54 0.75 3.17
CA ASP A 196 -22.64 -0.18 4.31
C ASP A 196 -21.62 -1.32 4.14
N GLY A 197 -21.57 -1.91 2.95
CA GLY A 197 -20.64 -2.99 2.63
C GLY A 197 -19.19 -2.54 2.64
N LEU A 198 -18.88 -1.40 2.02
CA LEU A 198 -17.52 -0.86 1.99
C LEU A 198 -17.07 -0.38 3.39
N GLY A 199 -17.98 0.20 4.18
CA GLY A 199 -17.74 0.55 5.56
C GLY A 199 -17.43 -0.67 6.42
N THR A 200 -18.21 -1.75 6.30
CA THR A 200 -17.95 -3.03 6.99
C THR A 200 -16.60 -3.63 6.60
N ALA A 201 -16.26 -3.61 5.30
CA ALA A 201 -14.96 -4.05 4.82
C ALA A 201 -13.81 -3.26 5.47
N ARG A 202 -13.97 -1.95 5.64
CA ARG A 202 -12.99 -1.11 6.33
C ARG A 202 -12.90 -1.39 7.82
N MET A 203 -14.03 -1.63 8.49
CA MET A 203 -14.07 -2.03 9.91
C MET A 203 -13.24 -3.31 10.13
N LEU A 204 -13.45 -4.33 9.30
CA LEU A 204 -12.63 -5.55 9.33
C LEU A 204 -11.14 -5.25 9.10
N GLY A 205 -10.83 -4.35 8.16
CA GLY A 205 -9.47 -3.88 7.94
C GLY A 205 -8.85 -3.34 9.23
N HIS A 206 -9.53 -2.43 9.94
CA HIS A 206 -9.01 -1.88 11.20
C HIS A 206 -8.77 -2.94 12.28
N VAL A 207 -9.65 -3.93 12.41
CA VAL A 207 -9.44 -5.05 13.34
C VAL A 207 -8.18 -5.83 12.98
N THR A 208 -7.89 -6.05 11.70
CA THR A 208 -6.73 -6.82 11.24
C THR A 208 -5.42 -6.02 11.19
N TYR A 209 -5.51 -4.68 11.17
CA TYR A 209 -4.32 -3.81 11.12
C TYR A 209 -3.77 -3.45 12.50
N LEU A 210 -4.62 -3.42 13.53
CA LEU A 210 -4.20 -3.15 14.90
C LEU A 210 -3.84 -4.45 15.62
N SER A 211 -2.94 -4.37 16.60
CA SER A 211 -2.68 -5.50 17.49
C SER A 211 -3.74 -5.58 18.60
N SER A 212 -3.89 -6.75 19.22
CA SER A 212 -4.74 -6.92 20.40
C SER A 212 -4.36 -5.94 21.52
N ASP A 213 -3.07 -5.92 21.87
CA ASP A 213 -2.55 -5.05 22.94
C ASP A 213 -2.74 -3.56 22.59
N GLY A 214 -2.56 -3.18 21.33
CA GLY A 214 -2.81 -1.81 20.86
C GLY A 214 -4.28 -1.42 20.94
N MET A 215 -5.19 -2.35 20.64
CA MET A 215 -6.63 -2.15 20.81
C MET A 215 -7.01 -2.02 22.29
N ASP A 216 -6.47 -2.88 23.15
CA ASP A 216 -6.73 -2.84 24.59
C ASP A 216 -6.21 -1.55 25.23
N LEU A 217 -5.01 -1.09 24.83
CA LEU A 217 -4.49 0.21 25.28
C LEU A 217 -5.34 1.39 24.84
N LYS A 218 -5.90 1.33 23.64
CA LYS A 218 -6.69 2.42 23.08
C LYS A 218 -8.14 2.43 23.53
N PHE A 219 -8.74 1.26 23.74
CA PHE A 219 -10.18 1.09 23.97
C PHE A 219 -10.50 0.23 25.21
N GLY A 220 -9.52 -0.26 25.95
CA GLY A 220 -9.68 -1.15 27.10
C GLY A 220 -10.23 -0.47 28.38
N GLY A 221 -10.60 0.81 28.29
CA GLY A 221 -11.36 1.51 29.30
C GLY A 221 -12.85 1.18 29.22
N ASP A 222 -13.55 1.28 30.31
CA ASP A 222 -14.94 0.94 30.60
C ASP A 222 -15.87 0.72 29.40
N VAL A 223 -16.35 -0.49 29.25
CA VAL A 223 -17.62 -0.74 28.56
C VAL A 223 -18.70 -0.03 29.41
N ASN A 224 -19.14 1.13 28.95
CA ASN A 224 -20.22 1.89 29.59
C ASN A 224 -21.53 1.08 29.50
N SER A 225 -21.70 0.09 30.38
CA SER A 225 -22.88 -0.77 30.48
C SER A 225 -24.16 0.00 30.79
N ASP A 226 -24.01 1.24 31.30
CA ASP A 226 -25.15 2.05 31.74
C ASP A 226 -25.87 2.83 30.62
N LYS A 227 -25.36 2.78 29.38
CA LYS A 227 -25.91 3.52 28.23
C LYS A 227 -26.65 2.66 27.20
N ALA A 228 -26.60 1.35 27.29
CA ALA A 228 -27.32 0.49 26.36
C ALA A 228 -28.82 0.49 26.72
N ALA A 229 -29.57 1.45 26.17
CA ALA A 229 -31.03 1.53 26.35
C ALA A 229 -31.77 0.66 25.31
N ASP A 230 -31.14 0.31 24.20
CA ASP A 230 -31.68 -0.51 23.11
C ASP A 230 -30.65 -1.48 22.57
N TYR A 231 -31.08 -2.61 22.02
CA TYR A 231 -30.23 -3.62 21.35
C TYR A 231 -29.41 -3.04 20.19
N HIS A 232 -29.88 -1.96 19.58
CA HIS A 232 -29.23 -1.28 18.46
C HIS A 232 -28.31 -0.14 18.88
N ASP A 233 -28.23 0.17 20.17
CA ASP A 233 -27.37 1.26 20.64
C ASP A 233 -25.87 0.89 20.49
N VAL A 234 -25.08 1.86 20.01
CA VAL A 234 -23.63 1.75 19.91
C VAL A 234 -23.04 1.82 21.30
N VAL A 235 -22.55 0.70 21.81
CA VAL A 235 -21.96 0.60 23.14
C VAL A 235 -20.45 0.47 23.04
N GLY A 236 -19.72 1.50 23.48
CA GLY A 236 -18.28 1.48 23.67
C GLY A 236 -17.48 2.28 22.62
N GLU A 237 -16.27 2.64 23.04
CA GLU A 237 -15.37 3.47 22.22
C GLU A 237 -14.90 2.75 20.95
N VAL A 238 -14.62 1.45 21.02
CA VAL A 238 -14.19 0.65 19.87
C VAL A 238 -15.27 0.59 18.79
N THR A 239 -16.55 0.48 19.17
CA THR A 239 -17.66 0.42 18.21
C THR A 239 -17.80 1.75 17.47
N SER A 240 -17.78 2.87 18.21
CA SER A 240 -17.81 4.22 17.63
C SER A 240 -16.61 4.47 16.72
N TYR A 241 -15.43 4.03 17.11
CA TYR A 241 -14.21 4.13 16.31
C TYR A 241 -14.32 3.37 14.98
N LEU A 242 -14.79 2.12 15.02
CA LEU A 242 -14.95 1.30 13.82
C LEU A 242 -15.99 1.88 12.87
N GLN A 243 -17.15 2.30 13.38
CA GLN A 243 -18.21 2.92 12.58
C GLN A 243 -17.72 4.21 11.92
N TYR A 244 -17.13 5.13 12.69
CA TYR A 244 -16.60 6.38 12.17
C TYR A 244 -15.58 6.16 11.03
N ASN A 245 -14.63 5.24 11.23
CA ASN A 245 -13.62 4.95 10.20
C ASN A 245 -14.22 4.21 8.99
N GLY A 246 -15.21 3.35 9.20
CA GLY A 246 -15.94 2.69 8.12
C GLY A 246 -16.66 3.70 7.23
N GLU A 247 -17.49 4.57 7.83
CA GLU A 247 -18.24 5.62 7.12
C GLU A 247 -17.31 6.61 6.39
N LYS A 248 -16.27 7.09 7.08
CA LYS A 248 -15.29 7.99 6.49
C LYS A 248 -14.63 7.38 5.25
N PHE A 249 -14.19 6.13 5.35
CA PHE A 249 -13.54 5.43 4.25
C PHE A 249 -14.51 5.20 3.08
N ALA A 250 -15.72 4.72 3.35
CA ALA A 250 -16.74 4.49 2.33
C ALA A 250 -17.13 5.77 1.57
N GLY A 251 -17.07 6.93 2.25
CA GLY A 251 -17.27 8.24 1.62
C GLY A 251 -16.18 8.65 0.61
N MET A 252 -14.95 8.19 0.82
CA MET A 252 -13.77 8.62 0.04
C MET A 252 -13.23 7.58 -0.93
N PHE A 253 -13.49 6.30 -0.68
CA PHE A 253 -12.96 5.20 -1.48
C PHE A 253 -14.01 4.61 -2.41
N ASP A 254 -13.58 3.86 -3.41
CA ASP A 254 -14.47 3.20 -4.36
C ASP A 254 -14.53 1.69 -4.12
N ALA A 255 -15.74 1.12 -4.17
CA ALA A 255 -15.94 -0.29 -3.85
C ALA A 255 -15.38 -1.24 -4.92
N ASN A 256 -15.52 -0.92 -6.22
CA ASN A 256 -14.92 -1.72 -7.28
C ASN A 256 -13.39 -1.67 -7.21
N THR A 257 -12.82 -0.49 -6.90
CA THR A 257 -11.38 -0.35 -6.61
C THR A 257 -10.96 -1.25 -5.45
N TYR A 258 -11.74 -1.30 -4.35
CA TYR A 258 -11.43 -2.17 -3.23
C TYR A 258 -11.40 -3.65 -3.61
N LEU A 259 -12.42 -4.09 -4.38
CA LEU A 259 -12.47 -5.46 -4.90
C LEU A 259 -11.25 -5.77 -5.78
N LEU A 260 -10.95 -4.88 -6.72
CA LEU A 260 -9.81 -5.02 -7.63
C LEU A 260 -8.47 -5.11 -6.89
N MET A 261 -8.21 -4.19 -5.97
CA MET A 261 -6.97 -4.15 -5.19
C MET A 261 -6.80 -5.38 -4.29
N THR A 262 -7.88 -5.88 -3.68
CA THR A 262 -7.82 -7.09 -2.86
C THR A 262 -7.62 -8.34 -3.70
N HIS A 263 -8.15 -8.41 -4.93
CA HIS A 263 -7.85 -9.50 -5.86
C HIS A 263 -6.39 -9.49 -6.31
N ALA A 264 -5.84 -8.32 -6.66
CA ALA A 264 -4.43 -8.18 -7.02
C ALA A 264 -3.51 -8.62 -5.87
N LEU A 265 -3.89 -8.27 -4.63
CA LEU A 265 -3.18 -8.67 -3.42
C LEU A 265 -3.23 -10.19 -3.19
N ASP A 266 -4.41 -10.81 -3.36
CA ASP A 266 -4.58 -12.27 -3.20
C ASP A 266 -3.77 -13.07 -4.24
N GLN A 267 -3.60 -12.51 -5.43
CA GLN A 267 -2.90 -13.16 -6.54
C GLN A 267 -1.38 -12.98 -6.48
N PHE A 268 -0.89 -12.06 -5.64
CA PHE A 268 0.53 -11.78 -5.57
C PHE A 268 1.31 -12.98 -5.03
N ASP A 269 2.13 -13.54 -5.88
CA ASP A 269 3.08 -14.61 -5.57
C ASP A 269 4.19 -14.62 -6.63
N PRO A 270 5.31 -13.93 -6.38
CA PRO A 270 6.39 -13.84 -7.34
C PRO A 270 7.08 -15.18 -7.59
N ALA A 271 6.97 -16.13 -6.67
CA ALA A 271 7.56 -17.46 -6.83
C ALA A 271 6.81 -18.34 -7.86
N ARG A 272 5.53 -18.02 -8.13
CA ARG A 272 4.67 -18.83 -9.01
C ARG A 272 5.25 -19.02 -10.41
N ALA A 273 5.88 -17.99 -10.98
CA ALA A 273 6.52 -18.04 -12.28
C ALA A 273 7.84 -18.84 -12.29
N PHE A 274 8.33 -19.26 -11.10
CA PHE A 274 9.59 -19.94 -10.87
C PHE A 274 9.38 -21.29 -10.13
N ASP A 275 8.36 -22.03 -10.50
CA ASP A 275 8.02 -23.34 -9.89
C ASP A 275 7.80 -23.27 -8.36
N ASN A 276 7.29 -22.16 -7.86
CA ASN A 276 7.10 -21.82 -6.45
C ASN A 276 8.43 -21.69 -5.66
N ASP A 277 9.53 -21.38 -6.34
CA ASP A 277 10.84 -21.13 -5.75
C ASP A 277 11.10 -19.60 -5.65
N LEU A 278 10.93 -19.06 -4.44
CA LEU A 278 11.19 -17.63 -4.17
C LEU A 278 12.68 -17.25 -4.35
N VAL A 279 13.59 -18.20 -4.07
CA VAL A 279 15.03 -18.00 -4.27
C VAL A 279 15.33 -17.82 -5.77
N ALA A 280 14.71 -18.66 -6.60
CA ALA A 280 14.86 -18.55 -8.05
C ALA A 280 14.29 -17.21 -8.59
N ALA A 281 13.15 -16.75 -8.05
CA ALA A 281 12.54 -15.47 -8.40
C ALA A 281 13.46 -14.29 -8.09
N LEU A 282 14.17 -14.34 -6.97
CA LEU A 282 15.04 -13.24 -6.48
C LEU A 282 16.49 -13.32 -7.01
N ARG A 283 16.88 -14.42 -7.66
CA ARG A 283 18.29 -14.69 -8.04
C ARG A 283 18.94 -13.61 -8.91
N ASN A 284 18.15 -12.95 -9.73
CA ASN A 284 18.64 -11.93 -10.64
C ASN A 284 18.50 -10.50 -10.09
N ALA A 285 17.96 -10.33 -8.89
CA ALA A 285 17.81 -9.02 -8.27
C ALA A 285 19.20 -8.48 -7.87
N THR A 286 19.54 -7.30 -8.33
CA THR A 286 20.83 -6.63 -8.09
C THR A 286 20.75 -5.56 -7.01
N ALA A 287 19.54 -5.22 -6.56
CA ALA A 287 19.30 -4.23 -5.53
C ALA A 287 19.90 -4.63 -4.19
N ARG A 288 20.27 -3.64 -3.38
CA ARG A 288 20.43 -3.84 -1.94
C ARG A 288 19.08 -3.77 -1.26
N PHE A 289 18.82 -4.69 -0.36
CA PHE A 289 17.52 -4.81 0.31
C PHE A 289 17.58 -4.32 1.76
N LEU A 290 16.55 -3.59 2.17
CA LEU A 290 16.20 -3.37 3.57
C LEU A 290 14.81 -3.94 3.83
N VAL A 291 14.72 -4.97 4.66
CA VAL A 291 13.46 -5.56 5.08
C VAL A 291 13.16 -5.13 6.51
N ILE A 292 11.97 -4.58 6.75
CA ILE A 292 11.53 -4.15 8.08
C ILE A 292 10.20 -4.82 8.42
N SER A 293 10.12 -5.41 9.61
CA SER A 293 8.89 -5.96 10.19
C SER A 293 8.59 -5.33 11.56
N PHE A 294 7.38 -5.53 12.06
CA PHE A 294 6.93 -5.03 13.37
C PHE A 294 6.43 -6.17 14.23
N SER A 295 6.83 -6.19 15.50
CA SER A 295 6.67 -7.34 16.42
C SER A 295 5.23 -7.79 16.62
N THR A 296 4.27 -6.88 16.57
CA THR A 296 2.85 -7.18 16.77
C THR A 296 2.03 -7.16 15.47
N ASP A 297 2.68 -7.08 14.33
CA ASP A 297 2.01 -7.25 13.04
C ASP A 297 1.62 -8.72 12.86
N TRP A 298 0.35 -9.02 13.03
CA TRP A 298 -0.18 -10.37 12.88
C TRP A 298 -0.83 -10.61 11.51
N ARG A 299 -0.99 -9.53 10.72
CA ARG A 299 -1.43 -9.62 9.32
C ARG A 299 -0.29 -10.03 8.41
N PHE A 300 0.87 -9.38 8.54
CA PHE A 300 2.14 -9.78 7.92
C PHE A 300 3.18 -10.00 9.02
N ALA A 301 3.00 -11.09 9.75
CA ALA A 301 3.85 -11.41 10.91
C ALA A 301 5.34 -11.40 10.54
N PRO A 302 6.24 -11.06 11.50
CA PRO A 302 7.68 -10.99 11.26
C PRO A 302 8.27 -12.23 10.58
N GLU A 303 7.71 -13.41 10.84
CA GLU A 303 8.10 -14.67 10.19
C GLU A 303 7.97 -14.59 8.67
N ARG A 304 6.92 -13.92 8.18
CA ARG A 304 6.69 -13.76 6.73
C ARG A 304 7.74 -12.83 6.09
N SER A 305 8.17 -11.80 6.80
CA SER A 305 9.29 -10.96 6.36
C SER A 305 10.62 -11.71 6.40
N ARG A 306 10.83 -12.59 7.40
CA ARG A 306 12.03 -13.45 7.47
C ARG A 306 12.09 -14.44 6.30
N GLU A 307 10.97 -14.96 5.79
CA GLU A 307 10.95 -15.78 4.58
C GLU A 307 11.56 -15.03 3.37
N ILE A 308 11.26 -13.73 3.23
CA ILE A 308 11.89 -12.90 2.19
C ILE A 308 13.38 -12.78 2.43
N VAL A 309 13.80 -12.50 3.67
CA VAL A 309 15.22 -12.35 4.05
C VAL A 309 16.00 -13.64 3.76
N ASP A 310 15.47 -14.79 4.17
CA ASP A 310 16.12 -16.10 3.96
C ASP A 310 16.25 -16.43 2.47
N ALA A 311 15.22 -16.08 1.66
CA ALA A 311 15.27 -16.24 0.22
C ALA A 311 16.31 -15.31 -0.43
N LEU A 312 16.38 -14.04 0.00
CA LEU A 312 17.39 -13.07 -0.48
C LEU A 312 18.81 -13.52 -0.15
N ILE A 313 19.06 -13.98 1.09
CA ILE A 313 20.36 -14.54 1.49
C ILE A 313 20.72 -15.74 0.62
N SER A 314 19.77 -16.64 0.42
CA SER A 314 19.96 -17.86 -0.40
C SER A 314 20.19 -17.54 -1.88
N ALA A 315 19.60 -16.44 -2.37
CA ALA A 315 19.83 -15.93 -3.72
C ALA A 315 21.18 -15.19 -3.88
N GLY A 316 21.88 -14.90 -2.78
CA GLY A 316 23.14 -14.16 -2.77
C GLY A 316 22.96 -12.64 -2.84
N CYS A 317 21.78 -12.11 -2.54
CA CYS A 317 21.49 -10.68 -2.53
C CYS A 317 22.06 -10.00 -1.27
N ASP A 318 22.37 -8.70 -1.37
CA ASP A 318 22.74 -7.85 -0.23
C ASP A 318 21.46 -7.46 0.53
N VAL A 319 21.29 -7.95 1.75
CA VAL A 319 20.09 -7.72 2.55
C VAL A 319 20.41 -7.33 3.99
N SER A 320 19.71 -6.31 4.47
CA SER A 320 19.64 -5.92 5.87
C SER A 320 18.23 -6.17 6.40
N TYR A 321 18.11 -6.64 7.65
CA TYR A 321 16.82 -6.89 8.29
C TYR A 321 16.72 -6.19 9.63
N ALA A 322 15.55 -5.62 9.90
CA ALA A 322 15.23 -5.06 11.21
C ALA A 322 13.80 -5.41 11.64
N GLU A 323 13.67 -6.01 12.80
CA GLU A 323 12.39 -6.15 13.50
C GLU A 323 12.24 -5.02 14.53
N ILE A 324 11.12 -4.32 14.45
CA ILE A 324 10.81 -3.15 15.27
C ILE A 324 9.76 -3.54 16.31
N GLU A 325 10.06 -3.34 17.57
CA GLU A 325 9.04 -3.43 18.62
C GLU A 325 7.99 -2.34 18.42
N SER A 326 6.74 -2.73 18.35
CA SER A 326 5.59 -1.85 18.23
C SER A 326 4.34 -2.54 18.76
N LEU A 327 3.43 -1.79 19.35
CA LEU A 327 2.11 -2.25 19.76
C LEU A 327 1.02 -1.91 18.74
N SER A 328 1.37 -1.27 17.61
CA SER A 328 0.40 -0.74 16.65
C SER A 328 0.06 -1.70 15.51
N GLY A 329 0.52 -2.96 15.60
CA GLY A 329 0.22 -3.98 14.59
C GLY A 329 0.77 -3.61 13.21
N HIS A 330 -0.01 -3.91 12.19
CA HIS A 330 0.34 -3.67 10.79
C HIS A 330 0.48 -2.18 10.45
N ASP A 331 -0.35 -1.31 11.05
CA ASP A 331 -0.31 0.13 10.80
C ASP A 331 0.98 0.81 11.31
N SER A 332 1.86 0.08 12.01
CA SER A 332 3.12 0.60 12.56
C SER A 332 3.99 1.31 11.53
N PHE A 333 4.00 0.87 10.27
CA PHE A 333 4.82 1.51 9.23
C PHE A 333 4.33 2.91 8.84
N LEU A 334 3.08 3.27 9.19
CA LEU A 334 2.49 4.59 8.96
C LEU A 334 2.73 5.55 10.12
N LEU A 335 3.25 5.05 11.25
CA LEU A 335 3.36 5.81 12.49
C LEU A 335 4.79 6.27 12.75
N GLU A 336 4.91 7.35 13.52
CA GLU A 336 6.20 7.87 13.98
C GLU A 336 6.72 7.01 15.15
N ILE A 337 7.50 5.97 14.82
CA ILE A 337 8.17 5.10 15.79
C ILE A 337 9.67 5.44 15.78
N PRO A 338 10.26 5.94 16.90
CA PRO A 338 11.62 6.48 16.89
C PRO A 338 12.69 5.51 16.37
N ARG A 339 12.59 4.21 16.70
CA ARG A 339 13.54 3.20 16.23
C ARG A 339 13.41 2.95 14.74
N TYR A 340 12.17 2.84 14.24
CA TYR A 340 11.86 2.68 12.83
C TYR A 340 12.40 3.86 12.02
N HIS A 341 12.07 5.09 12.43
CA HIS A 341 12.53 6.30 11.75
C HIS A 341 14.05 6.42 11.73
N ARG A 342 14.74 6.10 12.84
CA ARG A 342 16.21 6.12 12.87
C ARG A 342 16.84 5.13 11.89
N ILE A 343 16.30 3.92 11.78
CA ILE A 343 16.80 2.91 10.83
C ILE A 343 16.59 3.40 9.40
N LEU A 344 15.38 3.86 9.08
CA LEU A 344 15.05 4.37 7.75
C LEU A 344 15.94 5.58 7.41
N THR A 345 16.07 6.56 8.31
CA THR A 345 16.96 7.73 8.13
C THR A 345 18.39 7.30 7.87
N SER A 346 18.93 6.38 8.68
CA SER A 346 20.32 5.93 8.54
C SER A 346 20.56 5.24 7.21
N TYR A 347 19.62 4.39 6.77
CA TYR A 347 19.74 3.69 5.50
C TYR A 347 19.61 4.66 4.32
N MET A 348 18.63 5.54 4.33
CA MET A 348 18.45 6.55 3.27
C MET A 348 19.64 7.51 3.20
N LYS A 349 20.22 7.89 4.33
CA LYS A 349 21.46 8.69 4.35
C LYS A 349 22.63 7.99 3.69
N GLN A 350 22.80 6.68 3.91
CA GLN A 350 23.84 5.91 3.21
C GLN A 350 23.62 5.92 1.68
N ILE A 351 22.35 5.83 1.24
CA ILE A 351 22.03 5.96 -0.19
C ILE A 351 22.41 7.36 -0.69
N ALA A 352 22.00 8.42 0.01
CA ALA A 352 22.31 9.80 -0.38
C ALA A 352 23.83 10.07 -0.44
N ASP A 353 24.58 9.58 0.54
CA ASP A 353 26.05 9.73 0.56
C ASP A 353 26.71 8.98 -0.60
N GLY A 354 26.17 7.86 -1.05
CA GLY A 354 26.62 7.11 -2.22
C GLY A 354 26.26 7.74 -3.58
N LEU A 355 25.37 8.75 -3.60
CA LEU A 355 25.02 9.51 -4.81
C LEU A 355 25.91 10.75 -5.01
N LYS A 356 26.64 11.16 -3.99
CA LYS A 356 27.57 12.29 -4.08
C LYS A 356 28.80 11.85 -4.89
N PRO A 357 29.31 12.72 -5.80
CA PRO A 357 30.46 12.41 -6.66
C PRO A 357 31.73 12.18 -5.86
#